data_f2119ba11113c783625a76d639736a18
#
_entry.id   f2119ba11113c783625a76d639736a18
#
_cell.length_a   1.000
_cell.length_b   1.000
_cell.length_c   1.000
_cell.angle_alpha   90.00
_cell.angle_beta   90.00
_cell.angle_gamma   90.00
#
_symmetry.space_group_name_H-M   'P 1'
#
loop_
_entity.id
_entity.type
_entity.pdbx_description
1 polymer ?
#
loop_
_entity_poly.entity_id
_entity_poly.type
_entity_poly.pdbx_seq_one_letter_code
_entity_poly.pdbx_strand_id
1 'polypeptide(L)'
;MRIGIVGAGAAGLAAASVLKVEHDIVVFEQEEKLGGLWNYRDDPEKGALYPTLRTNLPRQLMAFWDFPFEDHFPASSGDDFPGHETVLNYLTAFTAH
;
A
#
# COMPACT_ATOMS: atom_id res chain seq x y z
N MET A 1 -9.56 -9.13 -21.59
CA MET A 1 -8.12 -9.13 -21.91
C MET A 1 -7.36 -9.61 -20.68
N ARG A 2 -6.25 -10.23 -20.87
CA ARG A 2 -5.40 -10.64 -19.76
C ARG A 2 -4.24 -9.66 -19.63
N ILE A 3 -4.08 -9.06 -18.45
CA ILE A 3 -3.11 -7.98 -18.23
C ILE A 3 -2.16 -8.37 -17.11
N GLY A 4 -0.85 -8.22 -17.38
CA GLY A 4 0.17 -8.38 -16.37
C GLY A 4 0.58 -7.01 -15.82
N ILE A 5 0.70 -6.92 -14.49
CA ILE A 5 1.18 -5.71 -13.82
C ILE A 5 2.50 -6.06 -13.14
N VAL A 6 3.53 -5.30 -13.39
CA VAL A 6 4.84 -5.50 -12.77
C VAL A 6 4.96 -4.60 -11.56
N GLY A 7 5.08 -5.21 -10.39
CA GLY A 7 5.21 -4.51 -9.13
C GLY A 7 3.92 -4.46 -8.32
N ALA A 8 4.01 -4.83 -7.04
CA ALA A 8 2.89 -4.82 -6.09
C ALA A 8 3.07 -3.74 -5.02
N GLY A 9 3.63 -2.60 -5.40
CA GLY A 9 3.62 -1.39 -4.59
C GLY A 9 2.28 -0.67 -4.70
N ALA A 10 2.16 0.52 -4.12
CA ALA A 10 0.90 1.26 -4.10
C ALA A 10 0.35 1.51 -5.52
N ALA A 11 1.20 1.89 -6.46
CA ALA A 11 0.78 2.18 -7.83
C ALA A 11 0.28 0.93 -8.55
N GLY A 12 0.99 -0.19 -8.43
CA GLY A 12 0.59 -1.45 -9.06
C GLY A 12 -0.72 -1.98 -8.50
N LEU A 13 -0.90 -1.89 -7.19
CA LEU A 13 -2.14 -2.31 -6.54
C LEU A 13 -3.33 -1.43 -6.95
N ALA A 14 -3.10 -0.11 -7.09
CA ALA A 14 -4.13 0.81 -7.58
C ALA A 14 -4.55 0.46 -9.01
N ALA A 15 -3.59 0.20 -9.90
CA ALA A 15 -3.88 -0.19 -11.28
C ALA A 15 -4.66 -1.50 -11.32
N ALA A 16 -4.27 -2.49 -10.52
CA ALA A 16 -4.95 -3.77 -10.46
C ALA A 16 -6.41 -3.62 -10.02
N SER A 17 -6.67 -2.76 -9.04
CA SER A 17 -8.02 -2.57 -8.52
C SER A 17 -8.98 -1.99 -9.57
N VAL A 18 -8.47 -1.14 -10.45
CA VAL A 18 -9.27 -0.55 -11.53
C VAL A 18 -9.46 -1.53 -12.67
N LEU A 19 -8.40 -2.19 -13.09
CA LEU A 19 -8.42 -3.04 -14.28
C LEU A 19 -9.11 -4.40 -14.05
N LYS A 20 -9.12 -4.90 -12.82
CA LYS A 20 -9.70 -6.22 -12.52
C LYS A 20 -11.22 -6.28 -12.78
N VAL A 21 -11.88 -5.14 -12.86
CA VAL A 21 -13.33 -5.09 -13.08
C VAL A 21 -13.70 -5.68 -14.45
N GLU A 22 -12.88 -5.43 -15.47
CA GLU A 22 -13.17 -5.86 -16.85
C GLU A 22 -12.13 -6.81 -17.43
N HIS A 23 -11.02 -7.06 -16.71
CA HIS A 23 -9.90 -7.82 -17.23
C HIS A 23 -9.39 -8.85 -16.24
N ASP A 24 -8.75 -9.89 -16.74
CA ASP A 24 -8.01 -10.84 -15.91
C ASP A 24 -6.65 -10.24 -15.59
N ILE A 25 -6.33 -10.12 -14.31
CA ILE A 25 -5.12 -9.44 -13.84
C ILE A 25 -4.17 -10.42 -13.17
N VAL A 26 -2.89 -10.33 -13.52
CA VAL A 26 -1.80 -11.02 -12.84
C VAL A 26 -0.79 -9.96 -12.41
N VAL A 27 -0.45 -9.93 -11.13
CA VAL A 27 0.55 -9.00 -10.60
C VAL A 27 1.83 -9.77 -10.34
N PHE A 28 2.92 -9.30 -10.90
CA PHE A 28 4.24 -9.89 -10.74
C PHE A 28 5.05 -9.08 -9.74
N GLU A 29 5.45 -9.69 -8.63
CA GLU A 29 6.23 -9.05 -7.60
C GLU A 29 7.52 -9.84 -7.37
N GLN A 30 8.67 -9.15 -7.43
CA GLN A 30 9.98 -9.79 -7.25
C GLN A 30 10.28 -10.14 -5.79
N GLU A 31 9.60 -9.48 -4.85
CA GLU A 31 9.76 -9.73 -3.42
C GLU A 31 8.72 -10.73 -2.93
N GLU A 32 8.95 -11.28 -1.73
CA GLU A 32 8.00 -12.23 -1.12
C GLU A 32 6.69 -11.59 -0.68
N LYS A 33 6.70 -10.27 -0.47
CA LYS A 33 5.55 -9.52 0.02
C LYS A 33 5.21 -8.37 -0.91
N LEU A 34 3.92 -8.02 -0.96
CA LEU A 34 3.48 -6.80 -1.61
C LEU A 34 3.88 -5.58 -0.77
N GLY A 35 3.67 -4.39 -1.31
CA GLY A 35 3.87 -3.13 -0.58
C GLY A 35 4.99 -2.25 -1.12
N GLY A 36 5.88 -2.78 -1.96
CA GLY A 36 6.97 -2.02 -2.53
C GLY A 36 7.86 -1.41 -1.47
N LEU A 37 8.11 -0.11 -1.54
CA LEU A 37 8.96 0.59 -0.58
C LEU A 37 8.37 0.60 0.85
N TRP A 38 7.06 0.35 1.00
CA TRP A 38 6.43 0.30 2.32
C TRP A 38 6.73 -1.00 3.09
N ASN A 39 7.34 -1.97 2.43
CA ASN A 39 7.93 -3.11 3.13
C ASN A 39 9.20 -2.65 3.82
N TYR A 40 9.12 -2.41 5.13
CA TYR A 40 10.29 -2.01 5.91
C TYR A 40 11.34 -3.12 5.89
N ARG A 41 12.59 -2.74 5.68
CA ARG A 41 13.73 -3.64 5.69
C ARG A 41 14.82 -3.07 6.57
N ASP A 42 15.43 -3.93 7.35
CA ASP A 42 16.51 -3.56 8.25
C ASP A 42 17.85 -3.40 7.52
N ASP A 43 17.84 -3.50 6.20
CA ASP A 43 19.01 -3.34 5.36
C ASP A 43 18.94 -2.00 4.64
N PRO A 44 19.83 -1.03 4.97
CA PRO A 44 19.79 0.30 4.37
C PRO A 44 20.06 0.32 2.86
N GLU A 45 20.66 -0.76 2.32
CA GLU A 45 20.87 -0.85 0.88
C GLU A 45 19.63 -1.28 0.11
N LYS A 46 18.67 -1.94 0.79
CA LYS A 46 17.47 -2.49 0.17
C LYS A 46 16.20 -1.74 0.51
N GLY A 47 16.20 -0.99 1.60
CA GLY A 47 15.02 -0.30 2.08
C GLY A 47 15.18 1.20 2.10
N ALA A 48 14.13 1.92 1.72
CA ALA A 48 14.08 3.37 1.76
C ALA A 48 13.54 3.92 3.06
N LEU A 49 12.96 3.06 3.92
CA LEU A 49 12.30 3.48 5.14
C LEU A 49 13.23 3.35 6.34
N TYR A 50 12.99 4.17 7.35
CA TYR A 50 13.62 4.04 8.66
C TYR A 50 12.53 3.72 9.70
N PRO A 51 12.91 3.11 10.87
CA PRO A 51 11.91 2.55 11.79
C PRO A 51 10.84 3.52 12.28
N THR A 52 11.19 4.78 12.46
CA THR A 52 10.28 5.81 12.99
C THR A 52 9.63 6.65 11.91
N LEU A 53 9.76 6.25 10.64
CA LEU A 53 9.19 7.02 9.53
C LEU A 53 7.67 7.10 9.65
N ARG A 54 7.15 8.31 9.49
CA ARG A 54 5.72 8.58 9.37
C ARG A 54 5.43 9.30 8.07
N THR A 55 4.20 9.21 7.60
CA THR A 55 3.80 9.89 6.38
C THR A 55 3.83 11.40 6.57
N ASN A 56 4.04 12.13 5.49
CA ASN A 56 3.98 13.60 5.48
C ASN A 56 2.60 14.11 5.02
N LEU A 57 1.69 13.21 4.69
CA LEU A 57 0.29 13.52 4.39
C LEU A 57 -0.59 12.88 5.46
N PRO A 58 -1.69 13.52 5.85
CA PRO A 58 -2.65 12.89 6.74
C PRO A 58 -3.31 11.69 6.05
N ARG A 59 -3.73 10.71 6.87
CA ARG A 59 -4.31 9.46 6.35
C ARG A 59 -5.51 9.69 5.43
N GLN A 60 -6.26 10.75 5.67
CA GLN A 60 -7.44 11.07 4.87
C GLN A 60 -7.10 11.41 3.42
N LEU A 61 -5.89 11.93 3.18
CA LEU A 61 -5.46 12.36 1.85
C LEU A 61 -4.69 11.30 1.08
N MET A 62 -4.23 10.24 1.75
CA MET A 62 -3.41 9.23 1.09
C MET A 62 -4.17 7.93 0.77
N ALA A 63 -5.44 7.86 1.13
CA ALA A 63 -6.26 6.69 0.85
C ALA A 63 -6.64 6.60 -0.62
N PHE A 64 -6.86 5.37 -1.11
CA PHE A 64 -7.53 5.18 -2.40
C PHE A 64 -8.98 5.64 -2.24
N TRP A 65 -9.54 6.23 -3.28
CA TRP A 65 -10.84 6.92 -3.17
C TRP A 65 -11.99 6.00 -2.75
N ASP A 66 -11.93 4.72 -3.11
CA ASP A 66 -12.96 3.72 -2.79
C ASP A 66 -12.62 2.84 -1.59
N PHE A 67 -11.53 3.13 -0.89
CA PHE A 67 -11.09 2.36 0.28
C PHE A 67 -10.57 3.32 1.35
N PRO A 68 -11.47 3.99 2.09
CA PRO A 68 -11.06 5.01 3.06
C PRO A 68 -10.15 4.45 4.14
N PHE A 69 -9.10 5.19 4.44
CA PHE A 69 -8.10 4.77 5.42
C PHE A 69 -8.72 4.66 6.82
N GLU A 70 -9.54 5.62 7.19
CA GLU A 70 -10.12 5.70 8.53
C GLU A 70 -11.10 4.58 8.85
N ASP A 71 -11.80 4.05 7.85
CA ASP A 71 -12.77 2.98 8.06
C ASP A 71 -12.09 1.68 8.49
N HIS A 72 -10.83 1.49 8.11
CA HIS A 72 -10.09 0.26 8.36
C HIS A 72 -8.96 0.44 9.37
N PHE A 73 -8.39 1.63 9.44
CA PHE A 73 -7.27 1.95 10.31
C PHE A 73 -7.48 3.32 10.94
N PRO A 74 -8.42 3.43 11.90
CA PRO A 74 -8.74 4.72 12.51
C PRO A 74 -7.55 5.28 13.29
N ALA A 75 -7.46 6.61 13.30
CA ALA A 75 -6.42 7.30 14.05
C ALA A 75 -6.58 7.03 15.54
N SER A 76 -5.49 6.69 16.22
CA SER A 76 -5.47 6.64 17.66
C SER A 76 -5.08 8.01 18.20
N SER A 77 -5.88 8.55 19.12
CA SER A 77 -5.56 9.79 19.85
C SER A 77 -5.17 10.99 18.99
N GLY A 78 -5.84 11.18 17.84
CA GLY A 78 -5.62 12.36 16.99
C GLY A 78 -4.39 12.28 16.09
N ASP A 79 -3.77 11.12 15.97
CA ASP A 79 -2.61 10.93 15.09
C ASP A 79 -3.08 10.67 13.66
N ASP A 80 -2.99 11.69 12.80
CA ASP A 80 -3.40 11.61 11.40
C ASP A 80 -2.26 11.16 10.48
N PHE A 81 -1.04 11.06 10.98
CA PHE A 81 0.14 10.72 10.19
C PHE A 81 0.62 9.31 10.54
N PRO A 82 0.15 8.28 9.83
CA PRO A 82 0.46 6.90 10.20
C PRO A 82 1.93 6.57 9.98
N GLY A 83 2.44 5.63 10.79
CA GLY A 83 3.75 5.05 10.59
C GLY A 83 3.75 4.08 9.41
N HIS A 84 4.96 3.64 9.01
CA HIS A 84 5.10 2.76 7.83
C HIS A 84 4.35 1.44 7.98
N GLU A 85 4.28 0.88 9.18
CA GLU A 85 3.56 -0.39 9.42
C GLU A 85 2.07 -0.26 9.12
N THR A 86 1.46 0.85 9.53
CA THR A 86 0.04 1.10 9.28
C THR A 86 -0.23 1.24 7.78
N VAL A 87 0.65 1.93 7.05
CA VAL A 87 0.52 2.06 5.60
C VAL A 87 0.62 0.70 4.93
N LEU A 88 1.58 -0.14 5.34
CA LEU A 88 1.71 -1.49 4.78
C LEU A 88 0.47 -2.33 5.07
N ASN A 89 -0.06 -2.26 6.29
CA ASN A 89 -1.27 -2.98 6.66
C ASN A 89 -2.47 -2.52 5.84
N TYR A 90 -2.55 -1.22 5.57
CA TYR A 90 -3.59 -0.65 4.71
C TYR A 90 -3.49 -1.22 3.29
N LEU A 91 -2.28 -1.25 2.70
CA LEU A 91 -2.09 -1.80 1.36
C LEU A 91 -2.44 -3.29 1.32
N THR A 92 -2.08 -4.04 2.36
CA THR A 92 -2.41 -5.45 2.45
C THR A 92 -3.93 -5.67 2.52
N ALA A 93 -4.62 -4.87 3.32
CA ALA A 93 -6.09 -4.95 3.43
C ALA A 93 -6.76 -4.57 2.11
N PHE A 94 -6.21 -3.61 1.39
CA PHE A 94 -6.73 -3.19 0.09
C PHE A 94 -6.74 -4.33 -0.92
N THR A 95 -5.77 -5.24 -0.87
CA THR A 95 -5.72 -6.36 -1.81
C THR A 95 -6.87 -7.35 -1.62
N ALA A 96 -7.48 -7.39 -0.44
CA ALA A 96 -8.62 -8.25 -0.16
C ALA A 96 -9.97 -7.58 -0.48
N HIS A 97 -9.93 -6.33 -0.86
CA HIS A 97 -11.13 -5.53 -1.15
C HIS A 97 -11.78 -5.86 -2.48
#